data_6c2c83e548d62aedb1f32b2b9bea9185
#
_entry.id   6c2c83e548d62aedb1f32b2b9bea9185
#
_cell.length_a   1.000
_cell.length_b   1.000
_cell.length_c   1.000
_cell.angle_alpha   90.00
_cell.angle_beta   90.00
_cell.angle_gamma   90.00
#
_symmetry.space_group_name_H-M   'P 1'
#
loop_
_entity.id
_entity.type
_entity.pdbx_description
1 polymer ?
#
loop_
_entity_poly.entity_id
_entity_poly.type
_entity_poly.pdbx_seq_one_letter_code
_entity_poly.pdbx_strand_id
1 'polypeptide(L)'
;MDTHHWWREAVIYQVYVRSFLDSTGDGVGDLAGVRAGLPYLKKLGVDGIWLSPFYPSPQHDHGYDVADYCDVDPLFGDLAEFDRLVAAARRLGVKVLLDIVPNHCSSEHPWFREALASAPGSPARARFHFADGRGADGAEPPNNWHAMFGGPAWSRMTEADGRPGQWYLHMFTPEQPDWNWRDPEVGAYFDRALRFWLDRGVDGFRIDVAAGLFKHPELPDSPDPEADARTRDSVNPLAWNQPEVHDVWRRWRAVCEEYTAHDGRERLLVGEVSVPTAREHALYVRPDELHQAFFFDLLSASWDADAFRKVITEAMQDIAGTGSTVTWVLNNHDQVRTVTRYGEPAVEGSGLGAA
;
A
#
# COMPACT_ATOMS: atom_id res chain seq x y z
N MET A 1 10.59 31.41 -3.15
CA MET A 1 10.06 31.05 -4.48
C MET A 1 9.01 29.98 -4.25
N ASP A 2 7.79 30.27 -4.61
CA ASP A 2 6.70 29.28 -4.48
C ASP A 2 6.93 28.26 -5.59
N THR A 3 7.55 27.12 -5.24
CA THR A 3 7.78 26.06 -6.21
C THR A 3 6.45 25.34 -6.42
N HIS A 4 5.86 25.55 -7.59
CA HIS A 4 4.63 24.88 -7.98
C HIS A 4 4.90 23.39 -8.15
N HIS A 5 4.55 22.60 -7.15
CA HIS A 5 4.62 21.14 -7.18
C HIS A 5 3.36 20.58 -7.87
N TRP A 6 3.50 19.82 -8.94
CA TRP A 6 2.39 19.30 -9.75
C TRP A 6 1.38 18.49 -8.93
N TRP A 7 1.84 17.77 -7.91
CA TRP A 7 1.03 16.88 -7.11
C TRP A 7 0.10 17.58 -6.10
N ARG A 8 0.31 18.88 -5.84
CA ARG A 8 -0.50 19.62 -4.87
C ARG A 8 -1.93 19.84 -5.30
N GLU A 9 -2.15 19.97 -6.61
CA GLU A 9 -3.46 20.25 -7.21
C GLU A 9 -3.92 19.11 -8.11
N ALA A 10 -3.14 18.01 -8.17
CA ALA A 10 -3.38 16.91 -9.09
C ALA A 10 -4.62 16.09 -8.71
N VAL A 11 -5.39 15.73 -9.73
CA VAL A 11 -6.43 14.71 -9.67
C VAL A 11 -5.83 13.39 -10.14
N ILE A 12 -5.73 12.42 -9.23
CA ILE A 12 -5.18 11.09 -9.52
C ILE A 12 -6.32 10.08 -9.53
N TYR A 13 -6.44 9.36 -10.64
CA TYR A 13 -7.45 8.33 -10.84
C TYR A 13 -6.85 6.94 -10.53
N GLN A 14 -7.45 6.21 -9.59
CA GLN A 14 -7.09 4.82 -9.34
C GLN A 14 -7.56 3.93 -10.48
N VAL A 15 -6.65 3.20 -11.08
CA VAL A 15 -6.93 2.16 -12.07
C VAL A 15 -6.72 0.79 -11.43
N TYR A 16 -7.82 0.08 -11.18
CA TYR A 16 -7.77 -1.33 -10.80
C TYR A 16 -7.65 -2.15 -12.08
N VAL A 17 -6.42 -2.54 -12.44
CA VAL A 17 -6.03 -3.04 -13.77
C VAL A 17 -6.96 -4.15 -14.25
N ARG A 18 -7.16 -5.19 -13.42
CA ARG A 18 -7.95 -6.38 -13.77
C ARG A 18 -9.42 -6.12 -14.12
N SER A 19 -9.98 -4.97 -13.75
CA SER A 19 -11.38 -4.62 -14.00
C SER A 19 -11.58 -3.34 -14.81
N PHE A 20 -10.48 -2.72 -15.29
CA PHE A 20 -10.57 -1.42 -15.96
C PHE A 20 -10.97 -1.57 -17.44
N LEU A 21 -10.17 -2.28 -18.22
CA LEU A 21 -10.45 -2.51 -19.64
C LEU A 21 -9.71 -3.77 -20.11
N ASP A 22 -10.46 -4.75 -20.59
CA ASP A 22 -9.98 -5.99 -21.18
C ASP A 22 -9.68 -5.75 -22.65
N SER A 23 -8.43 -5.87 -23.07
CA SER A 23 -8.02 -5.70 -24.45
C SER A 23 -7.92 -7.01 -25.23
N THR A 24 -7.96 -8.17 -24.55
CA THR A 24 -7.80 -9.49 -25.12
C THR A 24 -9.12 -10.26 -25.29
N GLY A 25 -10.15 -9.89 -24.52
CA GLY A 25 -11.47 -10.52 -24.53
C GLY A 25 -11.55 -11.73 -23.63
N ASP A 26 -10.63 -11.89 -22.67
CA ASP A 26 -10.60 -13.03 -21.73
C ASP A 26 -11.38 -12.79 -20.42
N GLY A 27 -11.95 -11.59 -20.25
CA GLY A 27 -12.71 -11.19 -19.07
C GLY A 27 -11.87 -10.51 -17.99
N VAL A 28 -10.57 -10.31 -18.20
CA VAL A 28 -9.66 -9.65 -17.28
C VAL A 28 -9.06 -8.40 -17.93
N GLY A 29 -9.11 -7.27 -17.25
CA GLY A 29 -8.45 -6.04 -17.71
C GLY A 29 -6.92 -6.18 -17.67
N ASP A 30 -6.23 -5.44 -18.55
CA ASP A 30 -4.80 -5.56 -18.75
C ASP A 30 -4.13 -4.20 -19.00
N LEU A 31 -2.79 -4.15 -19.04
CA LEU A 31 -2.02 -2.92 -19.24
C LEU A 31 -2.26 -2.31 -20.63
N ALA A 32 -2.53 -3.11 -21.66
CA ALA A 32 -2.85 -2.63 -22.98
C ALA A 32 -4.23 -1.93 -23.00
N GLY A 33 -5.19 -2.47 -22.25
CA GLY A 33 -6.47 -1.83 -21.99
C GLY A 33 -6.32 -0.53 -21.22
N VAL A 34 -5.50 -0.48 -20.18
CA VAL A 34 -5.20 0.78 -19.47
C VAL A 34 -4.61 1.80 -20.44
N ARG A 35 -3.63 1.42 -21.26
CA ARG A 35 -3.03 2.29 -22.29
C ARG A 35 -4.07 2.80 -23.29
N ALA A 36 -5.00 1.95 -23.73
CA ALA A 36 -6.09 2.35 -24.62
C ALA A 36 -7.07 3.33 -23.96
N GLY A 37 -7.28 3.24 -22.63
CA GLY A 37 -8.14 4.12 -21.86
C GLY A 37 -7.54 5.49 -21.52
N LEU A 38 -6.21 5.70 -21.68
CA LEU A 38 -5.55 6.96 -21.33
C LEU A 38 -6.16 8.21 -21.99
N PRO A 39 -6.56 8.21 -23.29
CA PRO A 39 -7.18 9.38 -23.88
C PRO A 39 -8.51 9.75 -23.24
N TYR A 40 -9.29 8.77 -22.81
CA TYR A 40 -10.53 9.01 -22.05
C TYR A 40 -10.23 9.66 -20.69
N LEU A 41 -9.27 9.11 -19.92
CA LEU A 41 -8.87 9.64 -18.64
C LEU A 41 -8.33 11.08 -18.76
N LYS A 42 -7.52 11.36 -19.79
CA LYS A 42 -7.06 12.73 -20.08
C LYS A 42 -8.21 13.67 -20.40
N LYS A 43 -9.20 13.23 -21.18
CA LYS A 43 -10.41 14.02 -21.46
C LYS A 43 -11.27 14.26 -20.23
N LEU A 44 -11.29 13.31 -19.29
CA LEU A 44 -11.95 13.43 -17.98
C LEU A 44 -11.29 14.51 -17.10
N GLY A 45 -10.03 14.87 -17.39
CA GLY A 45 -9.28 15.92 -16.70
C GLY A 45 -8.38 15.42 -15.59
N VAL A 46 -8.05 14.11 -15.56
CA VAL A 46 -7.10 13.59 -14.56
C VAL A 46 -5.66 13.97 -14.93
N ASP A 47 -4.85 14.24 -13.92
CA ASP A 47 -3.45 14.60 -14.05
C ASP A 47 -2.53 13.38 -13.95
N GLY A 48 -2.99 12.34 -13.27
CA GLY A 48 -2.25 11.10 -13.11
C GLY A 48 -3.16 9.89 -12.88
N ILE A 49 -2.57 8.72 -13.07
CA ILE A 49 -3.19 7.44 -12.71
C ILE A 49 -2.36 6.76 -11.64
N TRP A 50 -3.01 6.08 -10.73
CA TRP A 50 -2.43 5.11 -9.80
C TRP A 50 -2.87 3.72 -10.23
N LEU A 51 -1.91 2.87 -10.62
CA LEU A 51 -2.14 1.47 -10.95
C LEU A 51 -2.10 0.62 -9.68
N SER A 52 -3.21 -0.05 -9.34
CA SER A 52 -3.20 -1.11 -8.33
C SER A 52 -2.24 -2.23 -8.74
N PRO A 53 -1.74 -3.07 -7.81
CA PRO A 53 -0.69 -4.03 -8.11
C PRO A 53 -0.98 -4.90 -9.35
N PHE A 54 0.00 -4.98 -10.22
CA PHE A 54 -0.01 -5.79 -11.45
C PHE A 54 1.23 -6.69 -11.54
N TYR A 55 1.94 -6.82 -10.44
CA TYR A 55 3.12 -7.66 -10.27
C TYR A 55 2.75 -9.14 -10.31
N PRO A 56 3.71 -10.06 -10.59
CA PRO A 56 3.51 -11.49 -10.40
C PRO A 56 2.96 -11.80 -9.01
N SER A 57 1.79 -12.45 -8.98
CA SER A 57 1.06 -12.75 -7.75
C SER A 57 0.17 -13.98 -7.95
N PRO A 58 0.07 -14.89 -6.97
CA PRO A 58 -0.94 -15.94 -6.98
C PRO A 58 -2.37 -15.44 -6.77
N GLN A 59 -2.56 -14.14 -6.56
CA GLN A 59 -3.86 -13.47 -6.47
C GLN A 59 -4.71 -13.86 -5.26
N HIS A 60 -4.11 -14.26 -4.15
CA HIS A 60 -4.82 -14.53 -2.89
C HIS A 60 -5.47 -13.26 -2.34
N ASP A 61 -4.81 -12.11 -2.56
CA ASP A 61 -5.33 -10.79 -2.22
C ASP A 61 -5.28 -9.86 -3.44
N HIS A 62 -5.80 -10.36 -4.57
CA HIS A 62 -5.99 -9.58 -5.79
C HIS A 62 -4.77 -8.78 -6.28
N GLY A 63 -3.55 -9.29 -6.03
CA GLY A 63 -2.29 -8.70 -6.44
C GLY A 63 -1.49 -8.05 -5.31
N TYR A 64 -2.07 -7.86 -4.13
CA TYR A 64 -1.34 -7.35 -2.96
C TYR A 64 -0.42 -8.41 -2.32
N ASP A 65 -0.58 -9.69 -2.64
CA ASP A 65 0.36 -10.77 -2.34
C ASP A 65 1.42 -10.87 -3.44
N VAL A 66 2.41 -9.97 -3.41
CA VAL A 66 3.42 -9.79 -4.46
C VAL A 66 4.52 -10.85 -4.40
N ALA A 67 4.71 -11.60 -5.49
CA ALA A 67 5.77 -12.61 -5.60
C ALA A 67 7.07 -12.08 -6.23
N ASP A 68 6.98 -11.06 -7.10
CA ASP A 68 8.15 -10.37 -7.68
C ASP A 68 7.80 -8.89 -7.88
N TYR A 69 8.56 -8.00 -7.24
CA TYR A 69 8.34 -6.55 -7.31
C TYR A 69 8.94 -5.88 -8.56
N CYS A 70 9.62 -6.63 -9.40
CA CYS A 70 10.35 -6.09 -10.56
C CYS A 70 9.89 -6.68 -11.90
N ASP A 71 8.68 -7.25 -11.96
CA ASP A 71 8.12 -7.79 -13.19
C ASP A 71 6.61 -7.49 -13.28
N VAL A 72 6.02 -7.80 -14.41
CA VAL A 72 4.59 -7.71 -14.70
C VAL A 72 4.01 -9.13 -14.73
N ASP A 73 2.90 -9.34 -14.03
CA ASP A 73 2.18 -10.61 -14.10
C ASP A 73 1.72 -10.87 -15.55
N PRO A 74 2.00 -12.06 -16.11
CA PRO A 74 1.53 -12.43 -17.45
C PRO A 74 0.01 -12.26 -17.65
N LEU A 75 -0.77 -12.27 -16.58
CA LEU A 75 -2.20 -11.99 -16.61
C LEU A 75 -2.51 -10.56 -17.11
N PHE A 76 -1.62 -9.61 -16.85
CA PHE A 76 -1.81 -8.18 -17.17
C PHE A 76 -0.94 -7.71 -18.33
N GLY A 77 -0.02 -8.54 -18.82
CA GLY A 77 0.88 -8.21 -19.91
C GLY A 77 2.35 -8.50 -19.63
N ASP A 78 3.22 -7.61 -20.05
CA ASP A 78 4.67 -7.72 -19.87
C ASP A 78 5.32 -6.34 -19.64
N LEU A 79 6.62 -6.35 -19.30
CA LEU A 79 7.40 -5.12 -19.14
C LEU A 79 7.43 -4.23 -20.39
N ALA A 80 7.38 -4.83 -21.59
CA ALA A 80 7.36 -4.05 -22.81
C ALA A 80 6.02 -3.32 -23.00
N GLU A 81 4.89 -3.94 -22.60
CA GLU A 81 3.59 -3.26 -22.61
C GLU A 81 3.55 -2.15 -21.55
N PHE A 82 4.12 -2.40 -20.37
CA PHE A 82 4.27 -1.38 -19.35
C PHE A 82 5.06 -0.16 -19.87
N ASP A 83 6.20 -0.39 -20.53
CA ASP A 83 7.01 0.70 -21.12
C ASP A 83 6.21 1.49 -22.18
N ARG A 84 5.38 0.79 -23.00
CA ARG A 84 4.47 1.44 -23.96
C ARG A 84 3.39 2.29 -23.27
N LEU A 85 2.85 1.81 -22.14
CA LEU A 85 1.87 2.54 -21.35
C LEU A 85 2.48 3.83 -20.78
N VAL A 86 3.64 3.74 -20.12
CA VAL A 86 4.34 4.90 -19.56
C VAL A 86 4.67 5.92 -20.63
N ALA A 87 5.18 5.47 -21.79
CA ALA A 87 5.46 6.34 -22.91
C ALA A 87 4.20 7.03 -23.47
N ALA A 88 3.07 6.33 -23.50
CA ALA A 88 1.79 6.88 -23.95
C ALA A 88 1.24 7.91 -22.94
N ALA A 89 1.27 7.60 -21.65
CA ALA A 89 0.87 8.51 -20.59
C ALA A 89 1.68 9.81 -20.62
N ARG A 90 3.00 9.69 -20.78
CA ARG A 90 3.90 10.85 -20.89
C ARG A 90 3.55 11.76 -22.06
N ARG A 91 3.21 11.20 -23.25
CA ARG A 91 2.79 11.99 -24.41
C ARG A 91 1.49 12.76 -24.18
N LEU A 92 0.60 12.23 -23.34
CA LEU A 92 -0.65 12.87 -22.97
C LEU A 92 -0.51 13.82 -21.77
N GLY A 93 0.66 13.90 -21.16
CA GLY A 93 0.87 14.65 -19.92
C GLY A 93 0.11 14.06 -18.74
N VAL A 94 -0.05 12.73 -18.70
CA VAL A 94 -0.64 11.98 -17.59
C VAL A 94 0.49 11.32 -16.80
N LYS A 95 0.50 11.52 -15.49
CA LYS A 95 1.47 10.93 -14.58
C LYS A 95 1.11 9.47 -14.28
N VAL A 96 2.11 8.65 -14.00
CA VAL A 96 1.92 7.23 -13.66
C VAL A 96 2.52 6.95 -12.28
N LEU A 97 1.66 6.55 -11.34
CA LEU A 97 2.04 6.08 -10.02
C LEU A 97 1.81 4.57 -9.95
N LEU A 98 2.74 3.86 -9.33
CA LEU A 98 2.59 2.44 -9.05
C LEU A 98 2.24 2.21 -7.57
N ASP A 99 1.44 1.19 -7.33
CA ASP A 99 1.30 0.65 -5.98
C ASP A 99 2.56 -0.10 -5.59
N ILE A 100 3.08 0.12 -4.40
CA ILE A 100 4.14 -0.71 -3.83
C ILE A 100 3.72 -1.22 -2.47
N VAL A 101 3.92 -2.51 -2.22
CA VAL A 101 3.42 -3.23 -1.05
C VAL A 101 4.59 -3.63 -0.14
N PRO A 102 5.10 -2.71 0.71
CA PRO A 102 6.33 -2.98 1.45
C PRO A 102 6.13 -3.69 2.79
N ASN A 103 4.90 -3.81 3.30
CA ASN A 103 4.67 -4.46 4.59
C ASN A 103 4.86 -5.98 4.53
N HIS A 104 4.42 -6.62 3.46
CA HIS A 104 4.40 -8.08 3.29
C HIS A 104 4.70 -8.45 1.84
N CYS A 105 4.90 -9.72 1.57
CA CYS A 105 4.96 -10.25 0.21
C CYS A 105 4.08 -11.49 0.07
N SER A 106 4.07 -12.10 -1.10
CA SER A 106 3.44 -13.42 -1.29
C SER A 106 4.22 -14.53 -0.57
N SER A 107 3.51 -15.54 -0.09
CA SER A 107 4.09 -16.84 0.31
C SER A 107 4.86 -17.51 -0.84
N GLU A 108 4.58 -17.12 -2.09
CA GLU A 108 5.28 -17.58 -3.29
C GLU A 108 6.57 -16.80 -3.58
N HIS A 109 6.85 -15.70 -2.86
CA HIS A 109 8.07 -14.92 -3.03
C HIS A 109 9.31 -15.78 -2.80
N PRO A 110 10.34 -15.73 -3.69
CA PRO A 110 11.53 -16.60 -3.59
C PRO A 110 12.22 -16.57 -2.22
N TRP A 111 12.32 -15.39 -1.60
CA TRP A 111 12.93 -15.23 -0.28
C TRP A 111 12.12 -15.87 0.84
N PHE A 112 10.78 -15.87 0.76
CA PHE A 112 9.97 -16.54 1.77
C PHE A 112 10.05 -18.07 1.61
N ARG A 113 10.03 -18.58 0.39
CA ARG A 113 10.27 -20.00 0.11
C ARG A 113 11.64 -20.47 0.59
N GLU A 114 12.69 -19.62 0.38
CA GLU A 114 14.02 -19.86 0.93
C GLU A 114 13.99 -19.90 2.47
N ALA A 115 13.29 -18.96 3.11
CA ALA A 115 13.16 -18.89 4.57
C ALA A 115 12.47 -20.14 5.14
N LEU A 116 11.40 -20.63 4.50
CA LEU A 116 10.72 -21.86 4.90
C LEU A 116 11.62 -23.10 4.78
N ALA A 117 12.50 -23.14 3.79
CA ALA A 117 13.45 -24.24 3.59
C ALA A 117 14.71 -24.16 4.46
N SER A 118 14.91 -23.05 5.17
CA SER A 118 16.13 -22.75 5.95
C SER A 118 15.95 -23.07 7.44
N ALA A 119 17.05 -23.30 8.14
CA ALA A 119 17.02 -23.56 9.58
C ALA A 119 16.62 -22.31 10.39
N PRO A 120 16.05 -22.48 11.60
CA PRO A 120 15.84 -21.38 12.54
C PRO A 120 17.12 -20.58 12.79
N GLY A 121 16.97 -19.24 12.84
CA GLY A 121 18.10 -18.32 13.04
C GLY A 121 18.98 -18.09 11.79
N SER A 122 18.63 -18.67 10.64
CA SER A 122 19.33 -18.40 9.37
C SER A 122 19.09 -16.97 8.87
N PRO A 123 20.01 -16.40 8.07
CA PRO A 123 19.79 -15.10 7.42
C PRO A 123 18.52 -15.06 6.56
N ALA A 124 18.15 -16.17 5.91
CA ALA A 124 16.93 -16.23 5.12
C ALA A 124 15.67 -16.01 5.97
N ARG A 125 15.60 -16.62 7.17
CA ARG A 125 14.48 -16.38 8.11
C ARG A 125 14.51 -15.00 8.73
N ALA A 126 15.69 -14.40 8.90
CA ALA A 126 15.83 -13.06 9.49
C ALA A 126 15.13 -11.96 8.67
N ARG A 127 14.91 -12.18 7.38
CA ARG A 127 14.17 -11.26 6.48
C ARG A 127 12.68 -11.18 6.78
N PHE A 128 12.15 -12.08 7.61
CA PHE A 128 10.75 -12.18 8.01
C PHE A 128 10.66 -12.30 9.54
N HIS A 129 9.45 -12.15 10.06
CA HIS A 129 9.22 -12.36 11.48
C HIS A 129 8.93 -13.84 11.77
N PHE A 130 9.95 -14.59 12.18
CA PHE A 130 9.81 -15.94 12.70
C PHE A 130 10.04 -15.96 14.21
N ALA A 131 9.22 -16.69 14.94
CA ALA A 131 9.36 -16.86 16.39
C ALA A 131 8.94 -18.26 16.85
N ASP A 132 9.51 -18.70 17.97
CA ASP A 132 9.08 -19.93 18.61
C ASP A 132 7.71 -19.74 19.25
N GLY A 133 6.87 -20.75 19.17
CA GLY A 133 5.57 -20.74 19.82
C GLY A 133 5.68 -20.91 21.33
N ARG A 134 4.58 -20.62 22.03
CA ARG A 134 4.42 -20.79 23.47
C ARG A 134 3.75 -22.13 23.79
N GLY A 135 3.67 -22.45 25.08
CA GLY A 135 3.05 -23.66 25.57
C GLY A 135 3.87 -24.94 25.35
N ALA A 136 3.25 -26.09 25.56
CA ALA A 136 3.89 -27.37 25.33
C ALA A 136 4.22 -27.56 23.85
N ASP A 137 5.45 -27.91 23.53
CA ASP A 137 5.94 -28.11 22.16
C ASP A 137 5.71 -26.93 21.20
N GLY A 138 5.61 -25.70 21.77
CA GLY A 138 5.37 -24.48 20.97
C GLY A 138 4.03 -24.48 20.24
N ALA A 139 2.99 -25.14 20.79
CA ALA A 139 1.71 -25.33 20.15
C ALA A 139 0.86 -24.05 20.07
N GLU A 140 1.18 -23.04 20.87
CA GLU A 140 0.48 -21.76 20.89
C GLU A 140 1.30 -20.69 20.12
N PRO A 141 0.65 -19.70 19.49
CA PRO A 141 1.36 -18.64 18.79
C PRO A 141 2.27 -17.82 19.72
N PRO A 142 3.29 -17.12 19.18
CA PRO A 142 4.23 -16.31 19.96
C PRO A 142 3.58 -15.21 20.80
N ASN A 143 2.48 -14.65 20.31
CA ASN A 143 1.65 -13.67 21.03
C ASN A 143 0.18 -13.78 20.59
N ASN A 144 -0.66 -12.91 21.14
CA ASN A 144 -2.10 -12.91 20.91
C ASN A 144 -2.59 -11.99 19.80
N TRP A 145 -1.70 -11.59 18.87
CA TRP A 145 -2.08 -10.65 17.81
C TRP A 145 -3.05 -11.27 16.82
N HIS A 146 -3.99 -10.42 16.38
CA HIS A 146 -4.95 -10.77 15.33
C HIS A 146 -4.55 -10.14 13.98
N ALA A 147 -4.84 -10.87 12.91
CA ALA A 147 -4.68 -10.37 11.55
C ALA A 147 -5.80 -9.39 11.18
N MET A 148 -5.53 -8.46 10.26
CA MET A 148 -6.47 -7.43 9.81
C MET A 148 -7.73 -8.00 9.16
N PHE A 149 -7.63 -9.18 8.55
CA PHE A 149 -8.78 -9.88 7.95
C PHE A 149 -9.41 -10.90 8.91
N GLY A 150 -9.01 -10.87 10.17
CA GLY A 150 -9.50 -11.74 11.24
C GLY A 150 -8.66 -13.00 11.44
N GLY A 151 -8.85 -13.63 12.60
CA GLY A 151 -8.05 -14.78 13.03
C GLY A 151 -6.68 -14.40 13.59
N PRO A 152 -5.86 -15.41 13.98
CA PRO A 152 -4.51 -15.17 14.49
C PRO A 152 -3.60 -14.55 13.45
N ALA A 153 -2.68 -13.66 13.86
CA ALA A 153 -1.67 -13.08 12.98
C ALA A 153 -0.45 -13.99 12.76
N TRP A 154 -0.48 -15.20 13.26
CA TRP A 154 0.61 -16.16 13.20
C TRP A 154 0.17 -17.50 12.61
N SER A 155 0.99 -18.04 11.72
CA SER A 155 0.84 -19.40 11.18
C SER A 155 2.06 -20.23 11.50
N ARG A 156 1.83 -21.46 11.97
CA ARG A 156 2.90 -22.41 12.29
C ARG A 156 3.34 -23.13 11.03
N MET A 157 4.62 -23.06 10.72
CA MET A 157 5.18 -23.82 9.61
C MET A 157 5.47 -25.28 10.00
N THR A 158 5.67 -26.11 8.99
CA THR A 158 6.23 -27.46 9.14
C THR A 158 7.67 -27.43 8.67
N GLU A 159 8.60 -27.88 9.49
CA GLU A 159 10.02 -27.97 9.13
C GLU A 159 10.26 -29.06 8.06
N ALA A 160 11.40 -29.02 7.39
CA ALA A 160 11.75 -29.94 6.33
C ALA A 160 11.73 -31.42 6.74
N ASP A 161 11.90 -31.71 8.02
CA ASP A 161 11.84 -33.07 8.60
C ASP A 161 10.42 -33.51 9.02
N GLY A 162 9.41 -32.69 8.73
CA GLY A 162 8.00 -32.95 9.01
C GLY A 162 7.56 -32.59 10.43
N ARG A 163 8.45 -32.07 11.29
CA ARG A 163 8.07 -31.61 12.63
C ARG A 163 7.41 -30.24 12.59
N PRO A 164 6.51 -29.94 13.57
CA PRO A 164 6.04 -28.58 13.78
C PRO A 164 7.21 -27.63 14.05
N GLY A 165 7.31 -26.56 13.26
CA GLY A 165 8.38 -25.59 13.33
C GLY A 165 7.99 -24.29 14.04
N GLN A 166 8.73 -23.23 13.72
CA GLN A 166 8.45 -21.89 14.16
C GLN A 166 7.14 -21.35 13.57
N TRP A 167 6.66 -20.24 14.11
CA TRP A 167 5.55 -19.47 13.61
C TRP A 167 6.08 -18.28 12.81
N TYR A 168 5.42 -17.92 11.71
CA TYR A 168 5.70 -16.69 10.98
C TYR A 168 4.53 -15.73 11.09
N LEU A 169 4.84 -14.43 11.12
CA LEU A 169 3.86 -13.35 11.22
C LEU A 169 3.26 -13.02 9.85
N HIS A 170 1.96 -12.80 9.84
CA HIS A 170 1.21 -12.24 8.71
C HIS A 170 0.10 -11.34 9.25
N MET A 171 0.25 -10.04 9.12
CA MET A 171 -0.78 -9.11 9.61
C MET A 171 -2.05 -9.10 8.73
N PHE A 172 -2.01 -9.78 7.58
CA PHE A 172 -3.15 -9.96 6.67
C PHE A 172 -3.50 -11.45 6.56
N THR A 173 -3.29 -12.09 5.42
CA THR A 173 -3.55 -13.54 5.27
C THR A 173 -2.29 -14.37 5.49
N PRO A 174 -2.41 -15.68 5.77
CA PRO A 174 -1.25 -16.57 5.86
C PRO A 174 -0.39 -16.58 4.59
N GLU A 175 -0.96 -16.24 3.45
CA GLU A 175 -0.26 -16.11 2.17
C GLU A 175 0.50 -14.80 2.00
N GLN A 176 0.44 -13.90 3.00
CA GLN A 176 1.08 -12.59 3.00
C GLN A 176 2.04 -12.42 4.19
N PRO A 177 3.18 -13.16 4.25
CA PRO A 177 4.16 -13.04 5.33
C PRO A 177 4.75 -11.63 5.40
N ASP A 178 4.83 -11.08 6.62
CA ASP A 178 5.35 -9.76 6.88
C ASP A 178 6.88 -9.71 6.83
N TRP A 179 7.43 -8.70 6.11
CA TRP A 179 8.84 -8.42 6.07
C TRP A 179 9.37 -7.93 7.42
N ASN A 180 10.58 -8.36 7.77
CA ASN A 180 11.32 -7.77 8.89
C ASN A 180 12.20 -6.60 8.40
N TRP A 181 11.68 -5.39 8.46
CA TRP A 181 12.38 -4.18 8.05
C TRP A 181 13.62 -3.82 8.90
N ARG A 182 13.86 -4.52 10.02
CA ARG A 182 15.11 -4.40 10.76
C ARG A 182 16.26 -5.17 10.08
N ASP A 183 15.94 -6.09 9.19
CA ASP A 183 16.96 -6.70 8.33
C ASP A 183 17.35 -5.72 7.20
N PRO A 184 18.64 -5.34 7.08
CA PRO A 184 19.07 -4.36 6.07
C PRO A 184 18.90 -4.85 4.63
N GLU A 185 18.85 -6.18 4.39
CA GLU A 185 18.62 -6.74 3.06
C GLU A 185 17.24 -6.40 2.54
N VAL A 186 16.22 -6.36 3.42
CA VAL A 186 14.85 -5.99 3.07
C VAL A 186 14.81 -4.54 2.55
N GLY A 187 15.37 -3.60 3.31
CA GLY A 187 15.43 -2.22 2.86
C GLY A 187 16.21 -2.05 1.55
N ALA A 188 17.33 -2.75 1.37
CA ALA A 188 18.09 -2.71 0.13
C ALA A 188 17.35 -3.36 -1.06
N TYR A 189 16.51 -4.36 -0.81
CA TYR A 189 15.66 -4.96 -1.81
C TYR A 189 14.63 -3.95 -2.35
N PHE A 190 13.93 -3.26 -1.46
CA PHE A 190 12.94 -2.26 -1.86
C PHE A 190 13.56 -1.03 -2.54
N ASP A 191 14.77 -0.59 -2.15
CA ASP A 191 15.47 0.46 -2.88
C ASP A 191 15.75 0.05 -4.34
N ARG A 192 16.12 -1.22 -4.58
CA ARG A 192 16.31 -1.72 -5.95
C ARG A 192 14.97 -1.77 -6.72
N ALA A 193 13.89 -2.20 -6.08
CA ALA A 193 12.57 -2.22 -6.69
C ALA A 193 12.08 -0.81 -7.08
N LEU A 194 12.25 0.18 -6.19
CA LEU A 194 11.92 1.57 -6.52
C LEU A 194 12.72 2.07 -7.72
N ARG A 195 14.05 1.87 -7.72
CA ARG A 195 14.93 2.30 -8.81
C ARG A 195 14.60 1.62 -10.12
N PHE A 196 14.28 0.32 -10.10
CA PHE A 196 13.84 -0.42 -11.28
C PHE A 196 12.65 0.24 -11.99
N TRP A 197 11.65 0.68 -11.24
CA TRP A 197 10.47 1.33 -11.81
C TRP A 197 10.72 2.81 -12.16
N LEU A 198 11.53 3.51 -11.36
CA LEU A 198 11.93 4.89 -11.67
C LEU A 198 12.75 4.96 -12.97
N ASP A 199 13.63 4.00 -13.23
CA ASP A 199 14.40 3.88 -14.48
C ASP A 199 13.47 3.64 -15.69
N ARG A 200 12.32 2.97 -15.51
CA ARG A 200 11.27 2.81 -16.51
C ARG A 200 10.39 4.05 -16.68
N GLY A 201 10.61 5.07 -15.86
CA GLY A 201 10.05 6.40 -16.02
C GLY A 201 8.73 6.66 -15.35
N VAL A 202 8.38 5.92 -14.30
CA VAL A 202 7.23 6.24 -13.44
C VAL A 202 7.40 7.58 -12.73
N ASP A 203 6.30 8.20 -12.36
CA ASP A 203 6.27 9.50 -11.71
C ASP A 203 6.12 9.39 -10.18
N GLY A 204 6.10 8.18 -9.63
CA GLY A 204 6.07 7.95 -8.19
C GLY A 204 5.34 6.69 -7.76
N PHE A 205 5.05 6.61 -6.46
CA PHE A 205 4.46 5.43 -5.85
C PHE A 205 3.33 5.77 -4.89
N ARG A 206 2.28 4.95 -4.91
CA ARG A 206 1.37 4.79 -3.79
C ARG A 206 1.92 3.66 -2.91
N ILE A 207 2.02 3.91 -1.62
CA ILE A 207 2.64 2.99 -0.68
C ILE A 207 1.55 2.35 0.17
N ASP A 208 1.40 1.06 -0.01
CA ASP A 208 0.48 0.23 0.75
C ASP A 208 0.94 0.08 2.19
N VAL A 209 -0.01 0.10 3.15
CA VAL A 209 0.26 -0.15 4.57
C VAL A 209 1.47 0.63 5.10
N ALA A 210 1.59 1.91 4.77
CA ALA A 210 2.80 2.70 5.04
C ALA A 210 3.15 2.84 6.54
N ALA A 211 2.24 2.61 7.45
CA ALA A 211 2.50 2.65 8.89
C ALA A 211 2.85 1.28 9.49
N GLY A 212 2.75 0.19 8.72
CA GLY A 212 2.83 -1.19 9.23
C GLY A 212 4.22 -1.83 9.16
N LEU A 213 5.26 -1.18 8.62
CA LEU A 213 6.52 -1.84 8.27
C LEU A 213 7.30 -2.41 9.45
N PHE A 214 7.24 -1.78 10.60
CA PHE A 214 7.96 -2.20 11.80
C PHE A 214 7.01 -2.72 12.85
N LYS A 215 7.44 -3.76 13.56
CA LYS A 215 6.74 -4.35 14.69
C LYS A 215 7.53 -4.07 15.97
N HIS A 216 6.87 -4.07 17.13
CA HIS A 216 7.59 -3.97 18.40
C HIS A 216 8.65 -5.10 18.48
N PRO A 217 9.91 -4.80 18.80
CA PRO A 217 11.01 -5.78 18.68
C PRO A 217 10.85 -7.04 19.55
N GLU A 218 10.18 -6.92 20.68
CA GLU A 218 9.94 -8.04 21.61
C GLU A 218 8.64 -8.79 21.31
N LEU A 219 7.83 -8.35 20.36
CA LEU A 219 6.55 -8.95 19.97
C LEU A 219 5.66 -9.30 21.17
N PRO A 220 5.41 -8.36 22.13
CA PRO A 220 4.64 -8.65 23.33
C PRO A 220 3.16 -8.89 23.00
N ASP A 221 2.43 -9.48 23.97
CA ASP A 221 0.98 -9.57 23.84
C ASP A 221 0.34 -8.19 23.77
N SER A 222 -0.68 -8.05 22.92
CA SER A 222 -1.55 -6.87 22.92
C SER A 222 -2.43 -6.86 24.18
N PRO A 223 -2.62 -5.70 24.81
CA PRO A 223 -3.53 -5.57 25.92
C PRO A 223 -5.01 -5.74 25.54
N ASP A 224 -5.37 -5.49 24.27
CA ASP A 224 -6.74 -5.64 23.75
C ASP A 224 -6.75 -6.13 22.31
N PRO A 225 -6.41 -7.41 22.06
CA PRO A 225 -6.30 -7.95 20.72
C PRO A 225 -7.63 -7.95 19.95
N GLU A 226 -8.76 -7.95 20.64
CA GLU A 226 -10.08 -7.85 20.04
C GLU A 226 -10.38 -6.45 19.51
N ALA A 227 -9.90 -5.40 20.17
CA ALA A 227 -10.03 -4.04 19.67
C ALA A 227 -9.12 -3.80 18.46
N ASP A 228 -7.92 -4.36 18.48
CA ASP A 228 -6.89 -4.18 17.45
C ASP A 228 -7.32 -4.64 16.04
N ALA A 229 -8.32 -5.52 15.96
CA ALA A 229 -8.78 -6.11 14.69
C ALA A 229 -10.14 -5.56 14.21
N ARG A 230 -10.76 -4.59 14.93
CA ARG A 230 -12.15 -4.20 14.67
C ARG A 230 -12.35 -3.13 13.62
N THR A 231 -11.42 -2.21 13.50
CA THR A 231 -11.54 -1.09 12.55
C THR A 231 -10.17 -0.66 12.04
N ARG A 232 -10.15 0.05 10.90
CA ARG A 232 -8.94 0.65 10.35
C ARG A 232 -8.27 1.65 11.32
N ASP A 233 -9.05 2.23 12.23
CA ASP A 233 -8.59 3.23 13.20
C ASP A 233 -8.13 2.60 14.53
N SER A 234 -8.38 1.31 14.73
CA SER A 234 -7.96 0.54 15.90
C SER A 234 -6.89 -0.49 15.57
N VAL A 235 -5.84 -0.04 14.88
CA VAL A 235 -4.69 -0.90 14.58
C VAL A 235 -3.87 -1.18 15.83
N ASN A 236 -3.31 -2.38 15.92
CA ASN A 236 -2.43 -2.79 17.02
C ASN A 236 -1.20 -1.87 17.09
N PRO A 237 -1.03 -1.04 18.13
CA PRO A 237 0.08 -0.09 18.23
C PRO A 237 1.44 -0.79 18.39
N LEU A 238 1.47 -2.08 18.65
CA LEU A 238 2.69 -2.90 18.72
C LEU A 238 3.12 -3.40 17.33
N ALA A 239 2.21 -3.42 16.36
CA ALA A 239 2.45 -3.84 14.98
C ALA A 239 2.41 -2.69 13.97
N TRP A 240 2.02 -1.48 14.40
CA TRP A 240 1.86 -0.29 13.56
C TRP A 240 2.55 0.93 14.16
N ASN A 241 2.85 1.91 13.30
CA ASN A 241 3.31 3.25 13.67
C ASN A 241 4.56 3.26 14.58
N GLN A 242 5.45 2.29 14.38
CA GLN A 242 6.72 2.27 15.09
C GLN A 242 7.62 3.41 14.57
N PRO A 243 8.38 4.09 15.43
CA PRO A 243 9.12 5.30 15.06
C PRO A 243 10.18 5.08 13.95
N GLU A 244 10.69 3.86 13.81
CA GLU A 244 11.69 3.51 12.78
C GLU A 244 11.14 3.64 11.35
N VAL A 245 9.83 3.60 11.15
CA VAL A 245 9.21 3.70 9.83
C VAL A 245 9.56 5.00 9.12
N HIS A 246 9.74 6.07 9.87
CA HIS A 246 10.08 7.39 9.34
C HIS A 246 11.45 7.42 8.66
N ASP A 247 12.41 6.58 9.08
CA ASP A 247 13.71 6.49 8.42
C ASP A 247 13.61 5.84 7.02
N VAL A 248 12.65 4.95 6.82
CA VAL A 248 12.34 4.40 5.50
C VAL A 248 11.82 5.49 4.58
N TRP A 249 10.89 6.33 5.05
CA TRP A 249 10.32 7.39 4.22
C TRP A 249 11.34 8.46 3.85
N ARG A 250 12.24 8.83 4.75
CA ARG A 250 13.36 9.73 4.44
C ARG A 250 14.28 9.13 3.39
N ARG A 251 14.59 7.84 3.52
CA ARG A 251 15.41 7.12 2.54
C ARG A 251 14.75 7.06 1.17
N TRP A 252 13.46 6.73 1.09
CA TRP A 252 12.73 6.68 -0.17
C TRP A 252 12.53 8.07 -0.79
N ARG A 253 12.32 9.09 0.07
CA ARG A 253 12.30 10.47 -0.38
C ARG A 253 13.63 10.85 -1.03
N ALA A 254 14.75 10.52 -0.42
CA ALA A 254 16.08 10.79 -0.99
C ALA A 254 16.28 10.10 -2.35
N VAL A 255 15.81 8.85 -2.52
CA VAL A 255 15.82 8.18 -3.83
C VAL A 255 15.01 8.97 -4.87
N CYS A 256 13.80 9.42 -4.53
CA CYS A 256 12.99 10.21 -5.45
C CYS A 256 13.67 11.55 -5.83
N GLU A 257 14.30 12.22 -4.86
CA GLU A 257 15.02 13.48 -5.09
C GLU A 257 16.26 13.30 -5.97
N GLU A 258 16.98 12.18 -5.89
CA GLU A 258 18.07 11.85 -6.82
C GLU A 258 17.58 11.84 -8.27
N TYR A 259 16.45 11.18 -8.55
CA TYR A 259 15.85 11.12 -9.89
C TYR A 259 15.31 12.49 -10.32
N THR A 260 14.69 13.23 -9.42
CA THR A 260 14.22 14.59 -9.68
C THR A 260 15.38 15.53 -10.06
N ALA A 261 16.49 15.44 -9.35
CA ALA A 261 17.70 16.22 -9.65
C ALA A 261 18.33 15.84 -10.98
N HIS A 262 18.20 14.56 -11.40
CA HIS A 262 18.79 14.07 -12.65
C HIS A 262 18.04 14.56 -13.90
N ASP A 263 16.70 14.53 -13.89
CA ASP A 263 15.90 14.80 -15.09
C ASP A 263 14.88 15.95 -14.95
N GLY A 264 14.84 16.61 -13.78
CA GLY A 264 13.92 17.72 -13.49
C GLY A 264 12.46 17.31 -13.30
N ARG A 265 12.15 16.02 -13.28
CA ARG A 265 10.79 15.51 -13.11
C ARG A 265 10.58 15.11 -11.65
N GLU A 266 9.68 15.78 -10.97
CA GLU A 266 9.31 15.42 -9.60
C GLU A 266 8.66 14.05 -9.53
N ARG A 267 9.05 13.28 -8.51
CA ARG A 267 8.46 11.99 -8.14
C ARG A 267 7.60 12.15 -6.89
N LEU A 268 6.44 11.51 -6.89
CA LEU A 268 5.49 11.55 -5.77
C LEU A 268 5.58 10.26 -4.94
N LEU A 269 5.62 10.41 -3.63
CA LEU A 269 5.35 9.34 -2.67
C LEU A 269 4.05 9.69 -1.95
N VAL A 270 3.02 8.86 -2.09
CA VAL A 270 1.76 8.99 -1.36
C VAL A 270 1.51 7.73 -0.54
N GLY A 271 1.43 7.87 0.77
CA GLY A 271 1.28 6.75 1.70
C GLY A 271 -0.17 6.43 2.05
N GLU A 272 -0.47 5.17 2.16
CA GLU A 272 -1.63 4.71 2.91
C GLU A 272 -1.26 4.65 4.39
N VAL A 273 -1.63 5.68 5.14
CA VAL A 273 -1.26 5.85 6.54
C VAL A 273 -2.50 5.69 7.41
N SER A 274 -2.58 4.57 8.13
CA SER A 274 -3.60 4.31 9.14
C SER A 274 -2.97 4.50 10.52
N VAL A 275 -3.30 5.62 11.18
CA VAL A 275 -2.81 5.99 12.51
C VAL A 275 -3.93 6.64 13.30
N PRO A 276 -3.92 6.56 14.65
CA PRO A 276 -5.04 6.99 15.48
C PRO A 276 -5.37 8.48 15.43
N THR A 277 -4.38 9.33 15.15
CA THR A 277 -4.57 10.78 15.23
C THR A 277 -4.04 11.49 13.99
N ALA A 278 -4.68 12.59 13.62
CA ALA A 278 -4.21 13.47 12.54
C ALA A 278 -2.81 14.05 12.83
N ARG A 279 -2.46 14.25 14.11
CA ARG A 279 -1.11 14.67 14.52
C ARG A 279 -0.06 13.61 14.16
N GLU A 280 -0.34 12.33 14.39
CA GLU A 280 0.55 11.24 13.98
C GLU A 280 0.60 11.13 12.45
N HIS A 281 -0.55 11.28 11.77
CA HIS A 281 -0.62 11.31 10.31
C HIS A 281 0.28 12.43 9.73
N ALA A 282 0.27 13.62 10.32
CA ALA A 282 1.11 14.74 9.90
C ALA A 282 2.62 14.46 9.99
N LEU A 283 3.05 13.53 10.85
CA LEU A 283 4.46 13.14 10.94
C LEU A 283 4.96 12.43 9.68
N TYR A 284 4.10 11.75 8.94
CA TYR A 284 4.47 11.01 7.71
C TYR A 284 4.70 11.94 6.52
N VAL A 285 4.19 13.16 6.56
CA VAL A 285 4.29 14.14 5.46
C VAL A 285 5.19 15.33 5.81
N ARG A 286 6.18 15.12 6.68
CA ARG A 286 7.24 16.09 6.93
C ARG A 286 8.03 16.37 5.65
N PRO A 287 8.71 17.53 5.53
CA PRO A 287 9.35 17.94 4.27
C PRO A 287 10.36 16.95 3.69
N ASP A 288 10.95 16.11 4.51
CA ASP A 288 11.95 15.10 4.15
C ASP A 288 11.39 13.66 4.08
N GLU A 289 10.08 13.49 4.22
CA GLU A 289 9.39 12.18 4.19
C GLU A 289 8.43 12.06 3.00
N LEU A 290 7.26 11.42 3.18
CA LEU A 290 6.28 11.29 2.11
C LEU A 290 5.81 12.69 1.65
N HIS A 291 5.51 12.82 0.37
CA HIS A 291 4.96 14.08 -0.15
C HIS A 291 3.51 14.26 0.30
N GLN A 292 2.76 13.17 0.30
CA GLN A 292 1.35 13.12 0.66
C GLN A 292 1.04 11.81 1.39
N ALA A 293 -0.06 11.80 2.13
CA ALA A 293 -0.67 10.60 2.70
C ALA A 293 -2.19 10.69 2.56
N PHE A 294 -2.85 9.56 2.31
CA PHE A 294 -4.29 9.53 2.19
C PHE A 294 -4.98 9.93 3.50
N PHE A 295 -5.95 10.83 3.39
CA PHE A 295 -6.78 11.23 4.50
C PHE A 295 -8.15 10.56 4.38
N PHE A 296 -8.36 9.50 5.17
CA PHE A 296 -9.51 8.62 5.04
C PHE A 296 -10.75 9.07 5.82
N ASP A 297 -10.64 10.06 6.69
CA ASP A 297 -11.79 10.55 7.46
C ASP A 297 -12.89 11.09 6.54
N LEU A 298 -12.51 11.71 5.39
CA LEU A 298 -13.48 12.12 4.38
C LEU A 298 -14.17 10.91 3.72
N LEU A 299 -13.42 9.83 3.48
CA LEU A 299 -13.93 8.58 2.92
C LEU A 299 -14.98 7.94 3.84
N SER A 300 -14.76 8.05 5.17
CA SER A 300 -15.60 7.45 6.21
C SER A 300 -16.75 8.37 6.68
N ALA A 301 -16.72 9.65 6.30
CA ALA A 301 -17.72 10.63 6.73
C ALA A 301 -19.13 10.27 6.27
N SER A 302 -20.12 10.50 7.11
CA SER A 302 -21.55 10.39 6.74
C SER A 302 -21.92 11.47 5.72
N TRP A 303 -22.98 11.22 4.91
CA TRP A 303 -23.52 12.19 3.96
C TRP A 303 -24.25 13.33 4.69
N ASP A 304 -23.46 14.17 5.33
CA ASP A 304 -23.93 15.29 6.14
C ASP A 304 -22.98 16.48 6.00
N ALA A 305 -23.53 17.67 5.79
CA ALA A 305 -22.75 18.88 5.52
C ALA A 305 -21.87 19.30 6.70
N ASP A 306 -22.31 19.09 7.93
CA ASP A 306 -21.54 19.44 9.12
C ASP A 306 -20.44 18.42 9.38
N ALA A 307 -20.71 17.12 9.12
CA ALA A 307 -19.69 16.08 9.17
C ALA A 307 -18.55 16.36 8.15
N PHE A 308 -18.90 16.66 6.90
CA PHE A 308 -17.89 17.02 5.88
C PHE A 308 -17.10 18.28 6.27
N ARG A 309 -17.81 19.34 6.72
CA ARG A 309 -17.16 20.59 7.14
C ARG A 309 -16.19 20.36 8.28
N LYS A 310 -16.56 19.54 9.27
CA LYS A 310 -15.71 19.21 10.41
C LYS A 310 -14.44 18.52 9.93
N VAL A 311 -14.57 17.42 9.19
CA VAL A 311 -13.43 16.64 8.67
C VAL A 311 -12.49 17.50 7.83
N ILE A 312 -13.02 18.32 6.91
CA ILE A 312 -12.21 19.19 6.06
C ILE A 312 -11.46 20.23 6.91
N THR A 313 -12.12 20.85 7.89
CA THR A 313 -11.53 21.88 8.72
C THR A 313 -10.41 21.33 9.59
N GLU A 314 -10.65 20.18 10.23
CA GLU A 314 -9.67 19.50 11.09
C GLU A 314 -8.45 19.06 10.26
N ALA A 315 -8.65 18.38 9.13
CA ALA A 315 -7.56 17.96 8.26
C ALA A 315 -6.67 19.12 7.78
N MET A 316 -7.27 20.23 7.40
CA MET A 316 -6.53 21.42 6.96
C MET A 316 -5.74 22.07 8.10
N GLN A 317 -6.26 22.04 9.33
CA GLN A 317 -5.57 22.54 10.51
C GLN A 317 -4.37 21.66 10.89
N ASP A 318 -4.55 20.34 10.86
CA ASP A 318 -3.54 19.38 11.29
C ASP A 318 -2.34 19.31 10.34
N ILE A 319 -2.58 19.49 9.03
CA ILE A 319 -1.49 19.51 8.04
C ILE A 319 -0.81 20.88 7.92
N ALA A 320 -1.38 21.92 8.54
CA ALA A 320 -0.83 23.26 8.45
C ALA A 320 0.60 23.31 9.01
N GLY A 321 1.53 23.83 8.21
CA GLY A 321 2.95 23.96 8.57
C GLY A 321 3.82 22.74 8.21
N THR A 322 3.26 21.64 7.73
CA THR A 322 4.06 20.50 7.24
C THR A 322 4.69 20.74 5.87
N GLY A 323 4.14 21.68 5.10
CA GLY A 323 4.52 21.90 3.70
C GLY A 323 3.80 20.97 2.71
N SER A 324 3.03 20.00 3.18
CA SER A 324 2.19 19.11 2.37
C SER A 324 0.79 19.68 2.13
N THR A 325 -0.05 18.90 1.44
CA THR A 325 -1.49 19.17 1.24
C THR A 325 -2.29 17.94 1.65
N VAL A 326 -3.55 18.15 2.04
CA VAL A 326 -4.45 17.03 2.34
C VAL A 326 -4.75 16.27 1.05
N THR A 327 -4.58 14.95 1.08
CA THR A 327 -4.95 14.07 -0.04
C THR A 327 -6.39 13.59 0.19
N TRP A 328 -7.33 14.24 -0.46
CA TRP A 328 -8.75 13.92 -0.33
C TRP A 328 -9.09 12.62 -1.05
N VAL A 329 -9.74 11.71 -0.34
CA VAL A 329 -10.16 10.40 -0.87
C VAL A 329 -11.66 10.25 -0.67
N LEU A 330 -12.42 10.05 -1.76
CA LEU A 330 -13.85 9.76 -1.71
C LEU A 330 -14.17 8.30 -2.01
N ASN A 331 -13.29 7.63 -2.76
CA ASN A 331 -13.38 6.22 -3.12
C ASN A 331 -12.01 5.57 -3.14
N ASN A 332 -11.95 4.30 -2.80
CA ASN A 332 -10.86 3.39 -3.10
C ASN A 332 -11.42 1.97 -3.34
N HIS A 333 -10.56 0.99 -3.58
CA HIS A 333 -10.98 -0.38 -3.86
C HIS A 333 -11.42 -1.16 -2.60
N ASP A 334 -11.07 -0.69 -1.39
CA ASP A 334 -11.37 -1.34 -0.10
C ASP A 334 -12.75 -0.95 0.46
N GLN A 335 -13.31 0.16 -0.01
CA GLN A 335 -14.53 0.72 0.56
C GLN A 335 -15.70 0.67 -0.42
N VAL A 336 -16.90 0.58 0.13
CA VAL A 336 -18.14 0.73 -0.64
C VAL A 336 -18.13 2.06 -1.40
N ARG A 337 -18.36 2.02 -2.72
CA ARG A 337 -18.29 3.21 -3.58
C ARG A 337 -19.32 4.26 -3.14
N THR A 338 -19.00 5.54 -3.36
CA THR A 338 -19.83 6.68 -2.94
C THR A 338 -21.27 6.58 -3.42
N VAL A 339 -21.51 6.11 -4.65
CA VAL A 339 -22.87 5.94 -5.20
C VAL A 339 -23.69 4.97 -4.34
N THR A 340 -23.12 3.86 -3.94
CA THR A 340 -23.78 2.88 -3.07
C THR A 340 -23.86 3.40 -1.62
N ARG A 341 -22.75 3.94 -1.11
CA ARG A 341 -22.65 4.38 0.30
C ARG A 341 -23.58 5.55 0.62
N TYR A 342 -23.74 6.50 -0.30
CA TYR A 342 -24.55 7.70 -0.10
C TYR A 342 -25.89 7.68 -0.84
N GLY A 343 -26.11 6.70 -1.72
CA GLY A 343 -27.33 6.61 -2.54
C GLY A 343 -28.46 5.81 -1.89
N GLU A 344 -28.29 5.24 -0.71
CA GLU A 344 -29.30 4.43 -0.05
C GLU A 344 -29.88 5.07 1.22
N PRO A 345 -31.17 4.88 1.47
CA PRO A 345 -32.17 4.44 0.47
C PRO A 345 -32.41 5.54 -0.55
N ALA A 346 -32.59 5.18 -1.82
CA ALA A 346 -33.02 6.13 -2.84
C ALA A 346 -34.35 6.76 -2.39
N VAL A 347 -34.26 7.98 -1.88
CA VAL A 347 -35.47 8.77 -1.67
C VAL A 347 -35.97 9.07 -3.08
N GLU A 348 -37.17 8.58 -3.42
CA GLU A 348 -37.82 8.89 -4.71
C GLU A 348 -37.75 10.42 -4.92
N GLY A 349 -37.02 10.83 -5.97
CA GLY A 349 -36.85 12.24 -6.32
C GLY A 349 -35.52 12.89 -5.94
N SER A 350 -34.57 12.20 -5.29
CA SER A 350 -33.28 12.80 -4.91
C SER A 350 -32.28 12.96 -6.07
N GLY A 351 -32.51 12.33 -7.21
CA GLY A 351 -31.60 12.39 -8.38
C GLY A 351 -30.21 11.80 -8.18
N LEU A 352 -29.87 11.28 -6.99
CA LEU A 352 -28.56 10.76 -6.64
C LEU A 352 -28.32 9.30 -7.06
N GLY A 353 -29.36 8.62 -7.56
CA GLY A 353 -29.27 7.23 -8.02
C GLY A 353 -29.00 7.05 -9.52
N ALA A 354 -28.69 8.11 -10.26
CA ALA A 354 -28.58 8.09 -11.72
C ALA A 354 -27.25 8.65 -12.27
N ALA A 355 -26.21 8.74 -11.44
CA ALA A 355 -24.89 9.21 -11.89
C ALA A 355 -23.90 8.07 -11.98
#